data_cce48b68847bb5b29d13b4fb847355fd
#
_entry.id   cce48b68847bb5b29d13b4fb847355fd
#
_cell.length_a   1.000
_cell.length_b   1.000
_cell.length_c   1.000
_cell.angle_alpha   90.00
_cell.angle_beta   90.00
_cell.angle_gamma   90.00
#
_symmetry.space_group_name_H-M   'P 1'
#
loop_
_entity.id
_entity.type
_entity.pdbx_description
1 polymer ?
#
loop_
_entity_poly.entity_id
_entity_poly.type
_entity_poly.pdbx_seq_one_letter_code
_entity_poly.pdbx_strand_id
1 'polypeptide(L)'
;MPKPLFQIKMIDNQKRYQKKRDNDPKHLGNYIKWHLESNKIKKKSVSDFLNVQAITLNRYFKQPSFQLSILWRISLAVKHNFLMQLGEELNIPYETKAEKELKTQLENLQLENRDLKRENELLKEILKR
;
A
#
# COMPACT_ATOMS: atom_id res chain seq x y z
N MET A 1 -32.50 -6.11 -17.62
CA MET A 1 -32.19 -7.19 -16.67
C MET A 1 -31.65 -6.62 -15.37
N PRO A 2 -32.18 -7.04 -14.22
CA PRO A 2 -31.63 -6.59 -12.96
C PRO A 2 -30.21 -7.11 -12.81
N LYS A 3 -29.30 -6.25 -12.36
CA LYS A 3 -27.92 -6.64 -12.08
C LYS A 3 -27.89 -7.62 -10.91
N PRO A 4 -27.01 -8.65 -10.94
CA PRO A 4 -26.86 -9.55 -9.80
C PRO A 4 -26.54 -8.78 -8.52
N LEU A 5 -27.04 -9.26 -7.37
CA LEU A 5 -26.79 -8.67 -6.06
C LEU A 5 -25.29 -8.43 -5.79
N PHE A 6 -24.44 -9.32 -6.29
CA PHE A 6 -23.01 -9.22 -6.19
C PHE A 6 -22.47 -7.95 -6.88
N GLN A 7 -22.94 -7.64 -8.11
CA GLN A 7 -22.52 -6.44 -8.83
C GLN A 7 -23.06 -5.16 -8.17
N ILE A 8 -24.27 -5.20 -7.59
CA ILE A 8 -24.85 -4.08 -6.86
C ILE A 8 -24.02 -3.77 -5.63
N LYS A 9 -23.59 -4.79 -4.87
CA LYS A 9 -22.72 -4.60 -3.69
C LYS A 9 -21.35 -4.06 -4.06
N MET A 10 -20.75 -4.49 -5.18
CA MET A 10 -19.49 -3.95 -5.67
C MET A 10 -19.62 -2.47 -6.09
N ILE A 11 -20.70 -2.11 -6.77
CA ILE A 11 -20.99 -0.73 -7.18
C ILE A 11 -21.15 0.18 -5.95
N ASP A 12 -21.86 -0.29 -4.91
CA ASP A 12 -22.02 0.46 -3.67
C ASP A 12 -20.70 0.64 -2.93
N ASN A 13 -19.87 -0.39 -2.91
CA ASN A 13 -18.54 -0.30 -2.31
C ASN A 13 -17.66 0.70 -3.07
N GLN A 14 -17.70 0.70 -4.39
CA GLN A 14 -16.97 1.66 -5.21
C GLN A 14 -17.46 3.09 -4.98
N LYS A 15 -18.77 3.28 -4.85
CA LYS A 15 -19.33 4.61 -4.54
C LYS A 15 -18.87 5.15 -3.20
N ARG A 16 -18.62 4.27 -2.22
CA ARG A 16 -18.14 4.66 -0.89
C ARG A 16 -16.77 5.32 -0.90
N TYR A 17 -15.96 5.06 -1.93
CA TYR A 17 -14.59 5.59 -2.04
C TYR A 17 -14.47 6.68 -3.09
N GLN A 18 -15.58 7.08 -3.71
CA GLN A 18 -15.53 8.08 -4.76
C GLN A 18 -15.00 9.40 -4.24
N LYS A 19 -14.11 9.98 -5.03
CA LYS A 19 -13.56 11.29 -4.78
C LYS A 19 -14.64 12.35 -5.06
N LYS A 20 -14.72 13.37 -4.22
CA LYS A 20 -15.60 14.51 -4.47
C LYS A 20 -15.09 15.38 -5.64
N ARG A 21 -13.77 15.39 -5.84
CA ARG A 21 -13.08 16.11 -6.90
C ARG A 21 -11.98 15.22 -7.44
N ASP A 22 -11.58 15.43 -8.70
CA ASP A 22 -10.55 14.61 -9.34
C ASP A 22 -9.19 14.65 -8.61
N ASN A 23 -8.89 15.77 -7.94
CA ASN A 23 -7.64 15.96 -7.23
C ASN A 23 -7.70 15.55 -5.75
N ASP A 24 -8.85 15.11 -5.28
CA ASP A 24 -9.01 14.70 -3.89
C ASP A 24 -8.65 13.22 -3.68
N PRO A 25 -8.17 12.85 -2.49
CA PRO A 25 -8.03 11.44 -2.16
C PRO A 25 -9.40 10.78 -2.00
N LYS A 26 -9.41 9.46 -2.04
CA LYS A 26 -10.62 8.69 -1.74
C LYS A 26 -11.08 8.93 -0.30
N HIS A 27 -12.33 8.58 0.00
CA HIS A 27 -12.89 8.69 1.35
C HIS A 27 -12.16 7.73 2.29
N LEU A 28 -11.27 8.24 3.12
CA LEU A 28 -10.38 7.43 3.96
C LEU A 28 -11.14 6.60 4.98
N GLY A 29 -12.13 7.18 5.64
CA GLY A 29 -12.91 6.47 6.66
C GLY A 29 -13.59 5.23 6.11
N ASN A 30 -14.25 5.34 4.97
CA ASN A 30 -14.89 4.21 4.30
C ASN A 30 -13.87 3.17 3.83
N TYR A 31 -12.75 3.62 3.31
CA TYR A 31 -11.70 2.73 2.85
C TYR A 31 -11.11 1.90 3.99
N ILE A 32 -10.82 2.54 5.12
CA ILE A 32 -10.28 1.85 6.29
C ILE A 32 -11.31 0.86 6.85
N LYS A 33 -12.57 1.24 6.94
CA LYS A 33 -13.63 0.34 7.36
C LYS A 33 -13.71 -0.88 6.44
N TRP A 34 -13.68 -0.69 5.13
CA TRP A 34 -13.65 -1.76 4.16
C TRP A 34 -12.42 -2.67 4.34
N HIS A 35 -11.25 -2.06 4.57
CA HIS A 35 -10.02 -2.81 4.80
C HIS A 35 -10.13 -3.72 6.01
N LEU A 36 -10.67 -3.22 7.12
CA LEU A 36 -10.88 -4.01 8.32
C LEU A 36 -11.84 -5.18 8.07
N GLU A 37 -12.95 -4.90 7.40
CA GLU A 37 -13.97 -5.92 7.08
C GLU A 37 -13.41 -6.99 6.12
N SER A 38 -12.69 -6.57 5.09
CA SER A 38 -12.12 -7.47 4.09
C SER A 38 -11.03 -8.38 4.65
N ASN A 39 -10.25 -7.88 5.61
CA ASN A 39 -9.17 -8.64 6.24
C ASN A 39 -9.59 -9.27 7.57
N LYS A 40 -10.86 -9.21 7.92
CA LYS A 40 -11.45 -9.78 9.14
C LYS A 40 -10.75 -9.28 10.42
N ILE A 41 -10.38 -8.02 10.44
CA ILE A 41 -9.77 -7.36 11.59
C ILE A 41 -10.88 -6.85 12.49
N LYS A 42 -10.81 -7.20 13.77
CA LYS A 42 -11.83 -6.79 14.76
C LYS A 42 -11.70 -5.31 15.07
N LYS A 43 -12.81 -4.58 14.99
CA LYS A 43 -12.87 -3.15 15.34
C LYS A 43 -12.41 -2.91 16.78
N LYS A 44 -12.73 -3.83 17.70
CA LYS A 44 -12.33 -3.74 19.09
C LYS A 44 -10.82 -3.73 19.24
N SER A 45 -10.09 -4.56 18.51
CA SER A 45 -8.63 -4.58 18.54
C SER A 45 -8.05 -3.23 18.14
N VAL A 46 -8.63 -2.59 17.14
CA VAL A 46 -8.18 -1.28 16.66
C VAL A 46 -8.48 -0.20 17.68
N SER A 47 -9.71 -0.16 18.21
CA SER A 47 -10.09 0.84 19.22
C SER A 47 -9.27 0.70 20.49
N ASP A 48 -8.98 -0.53 20.93
CA ASP A 48 -8.14 -0.78 22.10
C ASP A 48 -6.70 -0.29 21.86
N PHE A 49 -6.14 -0.57 20.70
CA PHE A 49 -4.78 -0.09 20.34
C PHE A 49 -4.72 1.43 20.33
N LEU A 50 -5.74 2.08 19.75
CA LEU A 50 -5.81 3.54 19.67
C LEU A 50 -6.18 4.18 21.01
N ASN A 51 -6.59 3.39 21.98
CA ASN A 51 -7.10 3.85 23.26
C ASN A 51 -8.28 4.84 23.10
N VAL A 52 -9.21 4.49 22.24
CA VAL A 52 -10.44 5.24 21.98
C VAL A 52 -11.65 4.34 22.17
N GLN A 53 -12.80 4.95 22.40
CA GLN A 53 -14.05 4.21 22.48
C GLN A 53 -14.54 3.77 21.09
N ALA A 54 -15.35 2.73 21.06
CA ALA A 54 -15.92 2.21 19.82
C ALA A 54 -16.67 3.29 19.02
N ILE A 55 -17.37 4.18 19.71
CA ILE A 55 -18.10 5.29 19.08
C ILE A 55 -17.14 6.26 18.36
N THR A 56 -15.97 6.49 18.92
CA THR A 56 -14.94 7.34 18.31
C THR A 56 -14.41 6.70 17.04
N LEU A 57 -14.14 5.40 17.06
CA LEU A 57 -13.68 4.67 15.88
C LEU A 57 -14.75 4.72 14.77
N ASN A 58 -16.01 4.48 15.12
CA ASN A 58 -17.11 4.57 14.15
C ASN A 58 -17.24 5.97 13.55
N ARG A 59 -16.95 7.02 14.33
CA ARG A 59 -16.93 8.39 13.84
C ARG A 59 -15.80 8.60 12.84
N TYR A 60 -14.62 8.01 13.06
CA TYR A 60 -13.52 8.06 12.10
C TYR A 60 -13.94 7.45 10.75
N PHE A 61 -14.65 6.34 10.77
CA PHE A 61 -15.12 5.71 9.52
C PHE A 61 -16.05 6.59 8.68
N LYS A 62 -16.69 7.57 9.30
CA LYS A 62 -17.56 8.52 8.60
C LYS A 62 -16.82 9.73 8.04
N GLN A 63 -15.57 9.94 8.46
CA GLN A 63 -14.78 11.08 8.03
C GLN A 63 -14.11 10.82 6.68
N PRO A 64 -14.16 11.78 5.75
CA PRO A 64 -13.50 11.64 4.44
C PRO A 64 -11.97 11.69 4.53
N SER A 65 -11.44 12.31 5.59
CA SER A 65 -10.00 12.40 5.83
C SER A 65 -9.73 12.47 7.33
N PHE A 66 -8.47 12.27 7.70
CA PHE A 66 -8.01 12.32 9.08
C PHE A 66 -6.81 13.24 9.22
N GLN A 67 -6.57 13.69 10.44
CA GLN A 67 -5.25 14.21 10.78
C GLN A 67 -4.21 13.11 10.53
N LEU A 68 -3.04 13.51 10.08
CA LEU A 68 -1.96 12.56 9.78
C LEU A 68 -1.63 11.66 10.97
N SER A 69 -1.64 12.21 12.19
CA SER A 69 -1.37 11.44 13.41
C SER A 69 -2.39 10.32 13.64
N ILE A 70 -3.64 10.54 13.29
CA ILE A 70 -4.70 9.53 13.40
C ILE A 70 -4.47 8.41 12.40
N LEU A 71 -4.21 8.77 11.15
CA LEU A 71 -3.91 7.79 10.10
C LEU A 71 -2.65 6.99 10.42
N TRP A 72 -1.63 7.65 10.95
CA TRP A 72 -0.41 7.01 11.41
C TRP A 72 -0.69 5.93 12.45
N ARG A 73 -1.44 6.28 13.50
CA ARG A 73 -1.79 5.33 14.57
C ARG A 73 -2.67 4.20 14.08
N ILE A 74 -3.63 4.47 13.19
CA ILE A 74 -4.47 3.44 12.58
C ILE A 74 -3.60 2.47 11.77
N SER A 75 -2.64 2.97 11.01
CA SER A 75 -1.71 2.14 10.25
C SER A 75 -0.92 1.20 11.16
N LEU A 76 -0.45 1.70 12.28
CA LEU A 76 0.24 0.87 13.28
C LEU A 76 -0.70 -0.18 13.89
N ALA A 77 -1.94 0.20 14.21
CA ALA A 77 -2.92 -0.69 14.80
C ALA A 77 -3.29 -1.86 13.87
N VAL A 78 -3.43 -1.57 12.60
CA VAL A 78 -3.84 -2.54 11.56
C VAL A 78 -2.65 -3.26 10.96
N LYS A 79 -1.43 -2.77 11.18
CA LYS A 79 -0.19 -3.28 10.58
C LYS A 79 -0.23 -3.23 9.05
N HIS A 80 -0.82 -2.17 8.53
CA HIS A 80 -0.88 -1.91 7.10
C HIS A 80 -0.39 -0.49 6.82
N ASN A 81 0.48 -0.34 5.83
CA ASN A 81 1.07 0.96 5.50
C ASN A 81 0.15 1.75 4.57
N PHE A 82 -0.88 2.37 5.14
CA PHE A 82 -1.81 3.22 4.38
C PHE A 82 -1.13 4.43 3.76
N LEU A 83 -0.09 4.95 4.40
CA LEU A 83 0.63 6.12 3.90
C LEU A 83 1.35 5.82 2.58
N MET A 84 2.03 4.68 2.51
CA MET A 84 2.69 4.25 1.28
C MET A 84 1.67 3.95 0.18
N GLN A 85 0.56 3.33 0.52
CA GLN A 85 -0.50 3.04 -0.43
C GLN A 85 -1.10 4.32 -1.00
N LEU A 86 -1.38 5.31 -0.15
CA LEU A 86 -1.86 6.62 -0.60
C LEU A 86 -0.80 7.36 -1.42
N GLY A 87 0.47 7.20 -1.05
CA GLY A 87 1.58 7.74 -1.81
C GLY A 87 1.65 7.19 -3.24
N GLU A 88 1.39 5.90 -3.41
CA GLU A 88 1.29 5.29 -4.75
C GLU A 88 0.12 5.88 -5.55
N GLU A 89 -1.03 6.06 -4.91
CA GLU A 89 -2.20 6.66 -5.55
C GLU A 89 -1.99 8.12 -5.92
N LEU A 90 -1.18 8.85 -5.14
CA LEU A 90 -0.80 10.22 -5.44
C LEU A 90 -0.04 10.32 -6.75
N ASN A 91 0.67 9.27 -7.13
CA ASN A 91 1.37 9.12 -8.40
C ASN A 91 2.43 10.21 -8.67
N ILE A 92 3.05 10.71 -7.60
CA ILE A 92 4.22 11.59 -7.68
C ILE A 92 5.43 10.76 -7.31
N PRO A 93 6.41 10.59 -8.21
CA PRO A 93 7.55 9.72 -7.93
C PRO A 93 8.33 10.16 -6.70
N TYR A 94 8.64 9.20 -5.85
CA TYR A 94 9.51 9.38 -4.70
C TYR A 94 10.34 8.14 -4.49
N GLU A 95 11.64 8.27 -4.49
CA GLU A 95 12.56 7.18 -4.29
C GLU A 95 12.93 7.07 -2.82
N THR A 96 12.61 5.94 -2.19
CA THR A 96 12.96 5.67 -0.78
C THR A 96 14.45 5.35 -0.65
N LYS A 97 14.99 5.44 0.57
CA LYS A 97 16.37 5.03 0.84
C LYS A 97 16.60 3.56 0.48
N ALA A 98 15.63 2.69 0.80
CA ALA A 98 15.71 1.27 0.49
C ALA A 98 15.78 1.02 -1.02
N GLU A 99 14.99 1.75 -1.80
CA GLU A 99 15.02 1.66 -3.26
C GLU A 99 16.36 2.12 -3.83
N LYS A 100 16.91 3.20 -3.28
CA LYS A 100 18.25 3.69 -3.68
C LYS A 100 19.32 2.65 -3.40
N GLU A 101 19.30 2.03 -2.22
CA GLU A 101 20.24 0.98 -1.85
C GLU A 101 20.09 -0.25 -2.76
N LEU A 102 18.85 -0.66 -3.06
CA LEU A 102 18.58 -1.76 -3.96
C LEU A 102 19.08 -1.49 -5.38
N LYS A 103 18.89 -0.27 -5.87
CA LYS A 103 19.43 0.13 -7.18
C LYS A 103 20.94 0.03 -7.22
N THR A 104 21.63 0.51 -6.17
CA THR A 104 23.08 0.43 -6.07
C THR A 104 23.55 -1.03 -6.06
N GLN A 105 22.89 -1.88 -5.27
CA GLN A 105 23.18 -3.30 -5.22
C GLN A 105 22.95 -3.97 -6.57
N LEU A 106 21.85 -3.62 -7.25
CA LEU A 106 21.54 -4.15 -8.57
C LEU A 106 22.61 -3.78 -9.60
N GLU A 107 23.04 -2.52 -9.61
CA GLU A 107 24.12 -2.04 -10.50
C GLU A 107 25.43 -2.81 -10.23
N ASN A 108 25.80 -2.98 -8.97
CA ASN A 108 27.00 -3.74 -8.58
C ASN A 108 26.91 -5.20 -9.02
N LEU A 109 25.76 -5.84 -8.82
CA LEU A 109 25.54 -7.23 -9.26
C LEU A 109 25.58 -7.37 -10.77
N GLN A 110 25.06 -6.38 -11.51
CA GLN A 110 25.13 -6.38 -12.96
C GLN A 110 26.57 -6.27 -13.46
N LEU A 111 27.38 -5.45 -12.81
CA LEU A 111 28.81 -5.33 -13.12
C LEU A 111 29.55 -6.64 -12.83
N GLU A 112 29.34 -7.24 -11.66
CA GLU A 112 29.93 -8.54 -11.33
C GLU A 112 29.52 -9.63 -12.32
N ASN A 113 28.25 -9.65 -12.69
CA ASN A 113 27.73 -10.62 -13.65
C ASN A 113 28.39 -10.46 -15.01
N ARG A 114 28.57 -9.22 -15.44
CA ARG A 114 29.26 -8.91 -16.70
C ARG A 114 30.72 -9.40 -16.65
N ASP A 115 31.42 -9.12 -15.57
CA ASP A 115 32.80 -9.53 -15.38
C ASP A 115 32.96 -11.07 -15.32
N LEU A 116 32.05 -11.72 -14.60
CA LEU A 116 32.03 -13.20 -14.51
C LEU A 116 31.77 -13.86 -15.86
N LYS A 117 30.88 -13.29 -16.66
CA LYS A 117 30.62 -13.79 -18.02
C LYS A 117 31.85 -13.66 -18.89
N ARG A 118 32.54 -12.54 -18.79
CA ARG A 118 33.78 -12.31 -19.53
C ARG A 118 34.86 -13.30 -19.14
N GLU A 119 35.08 -13.52 -17.83
CA GLU A 119 36.01 -14.51 -17.31
C GLU A 119 35.68 -15.93 -17.77
N ASN A 120 34.39 -16.25 -17.74
CA ASN A 120 33.88 -17.57 -18.15
C ASN A 120 34.13 -17.80 -19.66
N GLU A 121 33.92 -16.81 -20.48
CA GLU A 121 34.23 -16.89 -21.92
C GLU A 121 35.74 -17.06 -22.18
N LEU A 122 36.57 -16.34 -21.46
CA LEU A 122 38.03 -16.45 -21.55
C LEU A 122 38.52 -17.85 -21.13
N LEU A 123 37.98 -18.39 -20.03
CA LEU A 123 38.30 -19.74 -19.57
C LEU A 123 37.88 -20.80 -20.60
N LYS A 124 36.73 -20.65 -21.22
CA LYS A 124 36.26 -21.54 -22.28
C LYS A 124 37.16 -21.51 -23.49
N GLU A 125 37.67 -20.34 -23.88
CA GLU A 125 38.61 -20.21 -25.00
C GLU A 125 39.96 -20.88 -24.64
N ILE A 126 40.45 -20.71 -23.42
CA ILE A 126 41.67 -21.35 -22.95
C ILE A 126 41.55 -22.88 -22.97
N LEU A 127 40.39 -23.39 -22.54
CA LEU A 127 40.16 -24.86 -22.52
C LEU A 127 40.00 -25.45 -23.92
N LYS A 128 39.67 -24.66 -24.93
CA LYS A 128 39.59 -25.13 -26.32
C LYS A 128 40.96 -25.21 -27.05
N ARG A 129 41.97 -24.64 -26.47
CA ARG A 129 43.33 -24.68 -27.09
C ARG A 129 44.06 -26.00 -26.79
#